data_e04b8484896229d7b5211a3a0985c210
#
_entry.id   e04b8484896229d7b5211a3a0985c210
#
_cell.length_a   1.000
_cell.length_b   1.000
_cell.length_c   1.000
_cell.angle_alpha   90.00
_cell.angle_beta   90.00
_cell.angle_gamma   90.00
#
_symmetry.space_group_name_H-M   'P 1'
#
loop_
_entity.id
_entity.type
_entity.pdbx_description
1 polymer ?
#
loop_
_entity_poly.entity_id
_entity_poly.type
_entity_poly.pdbx_seq_one_letter_code
_entity_poly.pdbx_strand_id
1 'polypeptide(L)'
;AKGKPVANPLYKKKDQLAHYITARGQYYCATLSELVLQVKKKRESLVKRVAARLNLFYDCVLIDEFQDFREYDYELIMALTKRLNNVVLVGDYHQHSVSATNNSGKPFKNKSKDVSYDDFVAELRNSGFEVDLTTLNKSRRCSAEICNYISEKLHISITSNGDHSGSVVWIDDDPTVVLNQNQITKLVFNEAASYTFHAMNWSYSK
;
A
#
# COMPACT_ATOMS: atom_id res chain seq x y z
N ALA A 1 -18.37 28.54 16.47
CA ALA A 1 -17.32 27.86 17.23
C ALA A 1 -17.23 26.42 16.75
N LYS A 2 -16.12 26.01 16.12
CA LYS A 2 -15.89 24.59 15.78
C LYS A 2 -15.68 23.85 17.11
N GLY A 3 -16.61 22.97 17.47
CA GLY A 3 -16.51 22.13 18.65
C GLY A 3 -15.18 21.35 18.62
N LYS A 4 -14.52 21.24 19.76
CA LYS A 4 -13.33 20.36 19.88
C LYS A 4 -13.75 18.95 19.47
N PRO A 5 -12.93 18.24 18.67
CA PRO A 5 -13.24 16.86 18.33
C PRO A 5 -13.43 16.06 19.62
N VAL A 6 -14.55 15.34 19.69
CA VAL A 6 -14.83 14.45 20.83
C VAL A 6 -13.72 13.40 20.85
N ALA A 7 -13.01 13.29 21.96
CA ALA A 7 -11.97 12.29 22.11
C ALA A 7 -12.58 10.90 21.90
N ASN A 8 -12.00 10.11 20.98
CA ASN A 8 -12.43 8.73 20.77
C ASN A 8 -12.25 7.97 22.10
N PRO A 9 -13.32 7.49 22.76
CA PRO A 9 -13.23 6.80 24.05
C PRO A 9 -12.41 5.50 24.00
N LEU A 10 -12.15 4.98 22.80
CA LEU A 10 -11.30 3.81 22.57
C LEU A 10 -9.82 4.17 22.41
N TYR A 11 -9.48 5.47 22.29
CA TYR A 11 -8.09 5.88 22.14
C TYR A 11 -7.32 5.64 23.43
N LYS A 12 -6.27 4.85 23.35
CA LYS A 12 -5.30 4.63 24.43
C LYS A 12 -3.98 5.29 24.09
N LYS A 13 -3.34 5.90 25.09
CA LYS A 13 -2.04 6.52 24.89
C LYS A 13 -0.95 5.50 24.62
N LYS A 14 0.07 5.86 23.85
CA LYS A 14 1.20 4.99 23.46
C LYS A 14 2.05 4.48 24.63
N ASP A 15 2.00 5.15 25.78
CA ASP A 15 2.65 4.73 27.02
C ASP A 15 1.86 3.69 27.82
N GLN A 16 0.64 3.38 27.38
CA GLN A 16 -0.25 2.40 28.02
C GLN A 16 -0.21 1.06 27.30
N LEU A 17 -0.07 -0.04 28.05
CA LEU A 17 -0.10 -1.38 27.50
C LEU A 17 -1.38 -1.66 26.66
N ALA A 18 -2.50 -1.09 27.08
CA ALA A 18 -3.79 -1.22 26.41
C ALA A 18 -3.81 -0.58 24.98
N HIS A 19 -2.78 0.19 24.59
CA HIS A 19 -2.59 0.65 23.22
C HIS A 19 -2.15 -0.47 22.29
N TYR A 20 -1.43 -1.46 22.81
CA TYR A 20 -0.81 -2.55 22.06
C TYR A 20 -1.51 -3.88 22.21
N ILE A 21 -2.17 -4.10 23.36
CA ILE A 21 -2.69 -5.42 23.74
C ILE A 21 -4.12 -5.29 24.24
N THR A 22 -5.01 -6.17 23.78
CA THR A 22 -6.39 -6.28 24.25
C THR A 22 -6.43 -6.82 25.69
N ALA A 23 -7.59 -6.68 26.35
CA ALA A 23 -7.82 -7.30 27.68
C ALA A 23 -7.67 -8.83 27.67
N ARG A 24 -7.76 -9.48 26.49
CA ARG A 24 -7.54 -10.93 26.31
C ARG A 24 -6.09 -11.30 26.00
N GLY A 25 -5.15 -10.35 26.05
CA GLY A 25 -3.74 -10.58 25.77
C GLY A 25 -3.36 -10.70 24.28
N GLN A 26 -4.26 -10.31 23.36
CA GLN A 26 -4.00 -10.31 21.92
C GLN A 26 -3.41 -8.97 21.51
N TYR A 27 -2.39 -9.00 20.64
CA TYR A 27 -1.81 -7.78 20.08
C TYR A 27 -2.72 -7.17 19.00
N TYR A 28 -2.77 -5.84 18.97
CA TYR A 28 -3.38 -5.13 17.85
C TYR A 28 -2.40 -5.09 16.66
N CYS A 29 -2.82 -5.59 15.50
CA CYS A 29 -1.99 -5.55 14.29
C CYS A 29 -1.55 -4.12 13.95
N ALA A 30 -2.44 -3.15 14.06
CA ALA A 30 -2.16 -1.75 13.73
C ALA A 30 -1.06 -1.08 14.57
N THR A 31 -0.73 -1.63 15.74
CA THR A 31 0.29 -1.05 16.64
C THR A 31 1.47 -1.99 16.87
N LEU A 32 1.48 -3.16 16.23
CA LEU A 32 2.51 -4.16 16.44
C LEU A 32 3.89 -3.70 15.98
N SER A 33 3.99 -3.09 14.82
CA SER A 33 5.26 -2.58 14.28
C SER A 33 5.84 -1.47 15.15
N GLU A 34 4.99 -0.56 15.64
CA GLU A 34 5.39 0.46 16.61
C GLU A 34 5.97 -0.16 17.87
N LEU A 35 5.29 -1.17 18.43
CA LEU A 35 5.74 -1.89 19.61
C LEU A 35 7.12 -2.55 19.38
N VAL A 36 7.30 -3.24 18.25
CA VAL A 36 8.56 -3.94 17.92
C VAL A 36 9.72 -2.96 17.80
N LEU A 37 9.49 -1.77 17.22
CA LEU A 37 10.50 -0.73 17.07
C LEU A 37 10.93 -0.15 18.43
N GLN A 38 10.01 -0.04 19.39
CA GLN A 38 10.26 0.60 20.69
C GLN A 38 10.81 -0.37 21.74
N VAL A 39 10.47 -1.66 21.67
CA VAL A 39 10.86 -2.63 22.71
C VAL A 39 12.35 -2.92 22.67
N LYS A 40 12.98 -2.77 23.85
CA LYS A 40 14.37 -3.15 24.09
C LYS A 40 14.42 -4.12 25.28
N LYS A 41 15.13 -5.23 25.12
CA LYS A 41 15.42 -6.18 26.21
C LYS A 41 16.93 -6.20 26.45
N LYS A 42 17.36 -5.95 27.70
CA LYS A 42 18.79 -5.91 28.08
C LYS A 42 19.65 -5.04 27.14
N ARG A 43 19.15 -3.83 26.79
CA ARG A 43 19.77 -2.87 25.86
C ARG A 43 19.83 -3.32 24.38
N GLU A 44 19.30 -4.48 24.03
CA GLU A 44 19.21 -4.94 22.65
C GLU A 44 17.81 -4.70 22.09
N SER A 45 17.72 -4.12 20.89
CA SER A 45 16.43 -3.89 20.23
C SER A 45 15.80 -5.21 19.78
N LEU A 46 14.47 -5.30 19.85
CA LEU A 46 13.74 -6.47 19.37
C LEU A 46 13.97 -6.68 17.87
N VAL A 47 14.10 -5.61 17.09
CA VAL A 47 14.43 -5.66 15.65
C VAL A 47 15.72 -6.43 15.39
N LYS A 48 16.79 -6.16 16.16
CA LYS A 48 18.07 -6.89 16.02
C LYS A 48 17.92 -8.38 16.29
N ARG A 49 17.15 -8.74 17.30
CA ARG A 49 16.89 -10.15 17.65
C ARG A 49 16.05 -10.86 16.59
N VAL A 50 15.04 -10.17 16.03
CA VAL A 50 14.23 -10.71 14.94
C VAL A 50 15.08 -10.92 13.69
N ALA A 51 15.87 -9.94 13.30
CA ALA A 51 16.76 -10.06 12.15
C ALA A 51 17.79 -11.20 12.31
N ALA A 52 18.42 -11.32 13.49
CA ALA A 52 19.34 -12.42 13.77
C ALA A 52 18.68 -13.79 13.66
N ARG A 53 17.41 -13.89 14.10
CA ARG A 53 16.65 -15.14 13.98
C ARG A 53 16.26 -15.44 12.53
N LEU A 54 15.85 -14.43 11.75
CA LEU A 54 15.56 -14.60 10.33
C LEU A 54 16.80 -15.07 9.57
N ASN A 55 17.95 -14.44 9.78
CA ASN A 55 19.21 -14.83 9.14
C ASN A 55 19.69 -16.24 9.52
N LEU A 56 19.25 -16.76 10.66
CA LEU A 56 19.60 -18.13 11.09
C LEU A 56 18.80 -19.19 10.33
N PHE A 57 17.53 -18.89 9.95
CA PHE A 57 16.62 -19.87 9.40
C PHE A 57 16.33 -19.68 7.91
N TYR A 58 16.65 -18.50 7.33
CA TYR A 58 16.30 -18.15 5.96
C TYR A 58 17.48 -17.54 5.22
N ASP A 59 17.72 -17.99 4.01
CA ASP A 59 18.75 -17.47 3.12
C ASP A 59 18.34 -16.14 2.48
N CYS A 60 17.04 -15.93 2.31
CA CYS A 60 16.47 -14.71 1.75
C CYS A 60 15.08 -14.43 2.35
N VAL A 61 14.76 -13.16 2.53
CA VAL A 61 13.43 -12.68 2.92
C VAL A 61 12.82 -11.93 1.74
N LEU A 62 11.67 -12.41 1.27
CA LEU A 62 10.92 -11.80 0.19
C LEU A 62 9.72 -11.07 0.79
N ILE A 63 9.51 -9.81 0.39
CA ILE A 63 8.37 -8.99 0.81
C ILE A 63 7.66 -8.52 -0.45
N ASP A 64 6.44 -8.98 -0.62
CA ASP A 64 5.55 -8.57 -1.71
C ASP A 64 4.64 -7.43 -1.28
N GLU A 65 4.06 -6.72 -2.25
CA GLU A 65 3.17 -5.56 -2.04
C GLU A 65 3.81 -4.50 -1.11
N PHE A 66 5.10 -4.24 -1.30
CA PHE A 66 5.87 -3.35 -0.44
C PHE A 66 5.25 -1.95 -0.30
N GLN A 67 4.51 -1.47 -1.30
CA GLN A 67 3.82 -0.18 -1.28
C GLN A 67 2.68 -0.12 -0.24
N ASP A 68 2.23 -1.25 0.31
CA ASP A 68 1.17 -1.26 1.34
C ASP A 68 1.69 -0.97 2.74
N PHE A 69 3.01 -1.08 2.94
CA PHE A 69 3.63 -0.80 4.23
C PHE A 69 3.84 0.70 4.44
N ARG A 70 3.36 1.20 5.57
CA ARG A 70 3.38 2.64 5.89
C ARG A 70 3.80 2.91 7.31
N GLU A 71 4.30 4.12 7.54
CA GLU A 71 4.69 4.58 8.88
C GLU A 71 5.55 3.57 9.64
N TYR A 72 5.07 3.06 10.76
CA TYR A 72 5.80 2.09 11.56
C TYR A 72 6.03 0.75 10.87
N ASP A 73 5.11 0.32 9.99
CA ASP A 73 5.31 -0.91 9.21
C ASP A 73 6.47 -0.72 8.24
N TYR A 74 6.49 0.40 7.50
CA TYR A 74 7.61 0.77 6.63
C TYR A 74 8.91 0.92 7.43
N GLU A 75 8.90 1.65 8.54
CA GLU A 75 10.08 1.84 9.39
C GLU A 75 10.62 0.51 9.94
N LEU A 76 9.73 -0.41 10.32
CA LEU A 76 10.12 -1.74 10.78
C LEU A 76 10.79 -2.55 9.68
N ILE A 77 10.21 -2.58 8.46
CA ILE A 77 10.82 -3.24 7.31
C ILE A 77 12.18 -2.65 7.02
N MET A 78 12.30 -1.34 6.91
CA MET A 78 13.57 -0.67 6.64
C MET A 78 14.61 -0.89 7.75
N ALA A 79 14.19 -1.05 8.99
CA ALA A 79 15.07 -1.38 10.11
C ALA A 79 15.53 -2.85 10.08
N LEU A 80 14.70 -3.76 9.59
CA LEU A 80 15.02 -5.17 9.39
C LEU A 80 15.96 -5.37 8.19
N THR A 81 15.66 -4.76 7.03
CA THR A 81 16.44 -4.91 5.80
C THR A 81 17.91 -4.53 6.00
N LYS A 82 18.19 -3.51 6.81
CA LYS A 82 19.57 -3.12 7.18
C LYS A 82 20.36 -4.19 7.96
N ARG A 83 19.72 -5.29 8.34
CA ARG A 83 20.30 -6.34 9.22
C ARG A 83 20.12 -7.74 8.65
N LEU A 84 19.32 -7.88 7.63
CA LEU A 84 19.11 -9.14 6.91
C LEU A 84 20.21 -9.33 5.87
N ASN A 85 20.63 -10.58 5.65
CA ASN A 85 21.68 -10.89 4.68
C ASN A 85 21.20 -10.67 3.25
N ASN A 86 20.02 -11.16 2.91
CA ASN A 86 19.40 -11.01 1.60
C ASN A 86 17.93 -10.66 1.76
N VAL A 87 17.53 -9.61 1.07
CA VAL A 87 16.13 -9.14 1.04
C VAL A 87 15.75 -8.76 -0.37
N VAL A 88 14.57 -9.17 -0.78
CA VAL A 88 13.94 -8.72 -2.02
C VAL A 88 12.60 -8.07 -1.65
N LEU A 89 12.41 -6.84 -2.10
CA LEU A 89 11.16 -6.10 -1.98
C LEU A 89 10.53 -6.03 -3.37
N VAL A 90 9.27 -6.40 -3.48
CA VAL A 90 8.48 -6.29 -4.71
C VAL A 90 7.28 -5.39 -4.42
N GLY A 91 6.97 -4.48 -5.33
CA GLY A 91 5.83 -3.58 -5.15
C GLY A 91 5.61 -2.67 -6.34
N ASP A 92 4.46 -2.03 -6.37
CA ASP A 92 4.06 -1.07 -7.39
C ASP A 92 3.73 0.28 -6.72
N TYR A 93 4.59 1.27 -6.93
CA TYR A 93 4.38 2.62 -6.41
C TYR A 93 3.00 3.19 -6.78
N HIS A 94 2.52 2.93 -8.00
CA HIS A 94 1.25 3.48 -8.49
C HIS A 94 0.01 2.85 -7.85
N GLN A 95 0.17 1.71 -7.19
CA GLN A 95 -0.90 1.02 -6.46
C GLN A 95 -0.99 1.41 -4.98
N HIS A 96 -0.11 2.30 -4.50
CA HIS A 96 -0.20 2.71 -3.11
C HIS A 96 -1.56 3.37 -2.81
N SER A 97 -2.20 2.95 -1.71
CA SER A 97 -3.52 3.45 -1.33
C SER A 97 -3.49 4.94 -1.04
N VAL A 98 -4.32 5.71 -1.73
CA VAL A 98 -4.54 7.15 -1.49
C VAL A 98 -5.63 7.44 -0.46
N SER A 99 -6.05 6.44 0.35
CA SER A 99 -7.11 6.67 1.32
C SER A 99 -6.71 7.74 2.35
N ALA A 100 -7.64 8.63 2.68
CA ALA A 100 -7.41 9.76 3.57
C ALA A 100 -6.98 9.35 4.99
N THR A 101 -7.34 8.15 5.43
CA THR A 101 -6.99 7.59 6.74
C THR A 101 -5.56 7.08 6.82
N ASN A 102 -4.98 6.64 5.69
CA ASN A 102 -3.62 6.08 5.62
C ASN A 102 -2.64 7.03 4.90
N ASN A 103 -3.03 8.27 4.70
CA ASN A 103 -2.34 9.20 3.83
C ASN A 103 -1.30 10.05 4.58
N SER A 104 -1.04 9.73 5.83
CA SER A 104 -0.13 10.46 6.69
C SER A 104 1.11 9.61 6.90
N GLY A 105 2.16 9.75 6.14
CA GLY A 105 3.40 9.15 6.55
C GLY A 105 4.23 8.50 5.46
N LYS A 106 5.44 8.12 5.84
CA LYS A 106 6.43 7.45 4.98
C LYS A 106 5.91 6.12 4.43
N PRO A 107 6.35 5.73 3.24
CA PRO A 107 7.31 6.41 2.36
C PRO A 107 6.69 7.47 1.43
N PHE A 108 5.35 7.54 1.34
CA PHE A 108 4.64 8.31 0.31
C PHE A 108 4.34 9.76 0.69
N LYS A 109 4.54 10.13 1.95
CA LYS A 109 4.47 11.52 2.40
C LYS A 109 5.67 11.93 3.23
N ASN A 110 6.18 13.10 2.94
CA ASN A 110 7.15 13.80 3.78
C ASN A 110 6.47 15.05 4.35
N LYS A 111 6.06 14.98 5.62
CA LYS A 111 5.20 15.97 6.30
C LYS A 111 3.84 16.07 5.59
N SER A 112 3.57 17.17 4.87
CA SER A 112 2.32 17.39 4.13
C SER A 112 2.48 17.27 2.61
N LYS A 113 3.68 16.94 2.10
CA LYS A 113 3.97 16.83 0.67
C LYS A 113 3.98 15.36 0.25
N ASP A 114 3.36 15.07 -0.87
CA ASP A 114 3.47 13.76 -1.50
C ASP A 114 4.89 13.55 -2.02
N VAL A 115 5.39 12.33 -1.88
CA VAL A 115 6.69 11.91 -2.41
C VAL A 115 6.47 11.45 -3.84
N SER A 116 7.22 11.96 -4.78
CA SER A 116 7.15 11.55 -6.19
C SER A 116 7.72 10.14 -6.39
N TYR A 117 7.40 9.52 -7.53
CA TYR A 117 7.97 8.23 -7.92
C TYR A 117 9.50 8.26 -7.93
N ASP A 118 10.09 9.30 -8.51
CA ASP A 118 11.54 9.44 -8.60
C ASP A 118 12.19 9.61 -7.22
N ASP A 119 11.57 10.40 -6.34
CA ASP A 119 12.04 10.57 -4.97
C ASP A 119 11.95 9.27 -4.18
N PHE A 120 10.87 8.50 -4.36
CA PHE A 120 10.70 7.19 -3.73
C PHE A 120 11.77 6.20 -4.17
N VAL A 121 12.04 6.11 -5.48
CA VAL A 121 13.11 5.27 -6.03
C VAL A 121 14.48 5.73 -5.52
N ALA A 122 14.72 7.04 -5.48
CA ALA A 122 15.97 7.59 -4.95
C ALA A 122 16.16 7.26 -3.46
N GLU A 123 15.10 7.30 -2.64
CA GLU A 123 15.14 6.92 -1.22
C GLU A 123 15.53 5.44 -1.05
N LEU A 124 14.99 4.54 -1.87
CA LEU A 124 15.35 3.12 -1.84
C LEU A 124 16.83 2.91 -2.21
N ARG A 125 17.30 3.55 -3.27
CA ARG A 125 18.73 3.49 -3.68
C ARG A 125 19.66 4.05 -2.60
N ASN A 126 19.29 5.18 -2.00
CA ASN A 126 20.05 5.78 -0.89
C ASN A 126 20.04 4.89 0.37
N SER A 127 19.04 4.05 0.50
CA SER A 127 18.95 3.04 1.57
C SER A 127 19.75 1.76 1.29
N GLY A 128 20.44 1.70 0.13
CA GLY A 128 21.33 0.60 -0.25
C GLY A 128 20.68 -0.49 -1.10
N PHE A 129 19.46 -0.26 -1.62
CA PHE A 129 18.82 -1.22 -2.54
C PHE A 129 19.29 -1.03 -3.97
N GLU A 130 19.53 -2.13 -4.67
CA GLU A 130 19.51 -2.18 -6.11
C GLU A 130 18.06 -2.19 -6.58
N VAL A 131 17.67 -1.20 -7.41
CA VAL A 131 16.27 -1.04 -7.82
C VAL A 131 16.14 -1.36 -9.30
N ASP A 132 15.48 -2.48 -9.60
CA ASP A 132 15.11 -2.88 -10.96
C ASP A 132 13.71 -2.31 -11.29
N LEU A 133 13.63 -1.53 -12.35
CA LEU A 133 12.41 -0.88 -12.84
C LEU A 133 11.91 -1.50 -14.15
N THR A 134 12.51 -2.60 -14.60
CA THR A 134 12.30 -3.13 -15.95
C THR A 134 11.76 -4.55 -15.99
N THR A 135 12.22 -5.43 -15.11
CA THR A 135 11.87 -6.86 -15.14
C THR A 135 10.37 -7.12 -14.98
N LEU A 136 9.67 -6.32 -14.18
CA LEU A 136 8.23 -6.49 -13.89
C LEU A 136 7.32 -5.51 -14.67
N ASN A 137 7.82 -4.84 -15.69
CA ASN A 137 7.01 -3.91 -16.48
C ASN A 137 6.09 -4.60 -17.51
N LYS A 138 6.14 -5.93 -17.61
CA LYS A 138 5.37 -6.71 -18.56
C LYS A 138 4.12 -7.30 -17.89
N SER A 139 2.95 -6.75 -18.22
CA SER A 139 1.67 -7.23 -17.71
C SER A 139 1.31 -8.59 -18.30
N ARG A 140 0.85 -9.49 -17.45
CA ARG A 140 0.24 -10.77 -17.83
C ARG A 140 -1.29 -10.77 -17.71
N ARG A 141 -1.88 -9.63 -17.36
CA ARG A 141 -3.33 -9.47 -17.13
C ARG A 141 -3.97 -8.49 -18.11
N CYS A 142 -3.20 -7.55 -18.66
CA CYS A 142 -3.73 -6.49 -19.51
C CYS A 142 -3.41 -6.74 -20.97
N SER A 143 -4.36 -6.42 -21.84
CA SER A 143 -4.15 -6.41 -23.30
C SER A 143 -3.15 -5.32 -23.71
N ALA A 144 -2.65 -5.42 -24.94
CA ALA A 144 -1.76 -4.39 -25.50
C ALA A 144 -2.42 -3.01 -25.53
N GLU A 145 -3.71 -2.93 -25.89
CA GLU A 145 -4.45 -1.66 -25.94
C GLU A 145 -4.58 -1.02 -24.55
N ILE A 146 -4.87 -1.83 -23.51
CA ILE A 146 -4.93 -1.31 -22.13
C ILE A 146 -3.55 -0.83 -21.67
N CYS A 147 -2.49 -1.59 -21.95
CA CYS A 147 -1.13 -1.17 -21.61
C CYS A 147 -0.73 0.13 -22.33
N ASN A 148 -1.04 0.26 -23.61
CA ASN A 148 -0.78 1.47 -24.39
C ASN A 148 -1.54 2.67 -23.80
N TYR A 149 -2.82 2.50 -23.49
CA TYR A 149 -3.63 3.54 -22.84
C TYR A 149 -3.02 4.00 -21.51
N ILE A 150 -2.61 3.06 -20.66
CA ILE A 150 -1.94 3.36 -19.37
C ILE A 150 -0.64 4.14 -19.62
N SER A 151 0.17 3.70 -20.58
CA SER A 151 1.45 4.36 -20.88
C SER A 151 1.26 5.77 -21.43
N GLU A 152 0.28 5.98 -22.28
CA GLU A 152 -0.01 7.29 -22.88
C GLU A 152 -0.66 8.28 -21.91
N LYS A 153 -1.61 7.81 -21.10
CA LYS A 153 -2.42 8.69 -20.23
C LYS A 153 -1.85 8.86 -18.83
N LEU A 154 -1.21 7.83 -18.28
CA LEU A 154 -0.68 7.85 -16.93
C LEU A 154 0.85 7.92 -16.90
N HIS A 155 1.50 7.87 -18.06
CA HIS A 155 2.97 7.89 -18.19
C HIS A 155 3.68 6.76 -17.39
N ILE A 156 2.98 5.62 -17.24
CA ILE A 156 3.52 4.44 -16.59
C ILE A 156 4.07 3.50 -17.66
N SER A 157 5.35 3.15 -17.57
CA SER A 157 5.98 2.23 -18.51
C SER A 157 5.51 0.80 -18.27
N ILE A 158 4.55 0.35 -19.07
CA ILE A 158 3.97 -1.00 -19.00
C ILE A 158 3.77 -1.57 -20.41
N THR A 159 4.03 -2.85 -20.58
CA THR A 159 3.78 -3.58 -21.84
C THR A 159 2.94 -4.82 -21.58
N SER A 160 2.27 -5.34 -22.61
CA SER A 160 1.54 -6.60 -22.54
C SER A 160 2.44 -7.78 -22.91
N ASN A 161 2.17 -8.96 -22.35
CA ASN A 161 2.75 -10.21 -22.84
C ASN A 161 2.03 -10.77 -24.10
N GLY A 162 0.91 -10.14 -24.50
CA GLY A 162 0.16 -10.51 -25.71
C GLY A 162 -0.88 -11.62 -25.53
N ASP A 163 -1.02 -12.18 -24.31
CA ASP A 163 -1.92 -13.33 -24.09
C ASP A 163 -3.40 -12.91 -23.88
N HIS A 164 -3.68 -11.62 -23.79
CA HIS A 164 -5.01 -11.10 -23.52
C HIS A 164 -5.47 -10.13 -24.61
N SER A 165 -6.75 -10.23 -24.95
CA SER A 165 -7.45 -9.23 -25.76
C SER A 165 -8.29 -8.32 -24.87
N GLY A 166 -8.49 -7.08 -25.30
CA GLY A 166 -9.32 -6.10 -24.60
C GLY A 166 -9.10 -4.73 -25.18
N SER A 167 -10.06 -3.84 -24.98
CA SER A 167 -10.00 -2.49 -25.51
C SER A 167 -10.40 -1.46 -24.43
N VAL A 168 -9.98 -0.23 -24.64
CA VAL A 168 -10.41 0.93 -23.86
C VAL A 168 -11.35 1.76 -24.73
N VAL A 169 -12.58 1.94 -24.28
CA VAL A 169 -13.61 2.69 -24.98
C VAL A 169 -14.08 3.84 -24.10
N TRP A 170 -14.10 5.05 -24.66
CA TRP A 170 -14.75 6.21 -24.03
C TRP A 170 -16.24 6.18 -24.34
N ILE A 171 -17.05 6.53 -23.36
CA ILE A 171 -18.50 6.65 -23.49
C ILE A 171 -18.83 8.13 -23.39
N ASP A 172 -19.00 8.78 -24.54
CA ASP A 172 -19.16 10.23 -24.60
C ASP A 172 -20.64 10.67 -24.57
N ASP A 173 -21.57 9.86 -25.12
CA ASP A 173 -22.96 10.30 -25.32
C ASP A 173 -23.85 10.03 -24.11
N ASP A 174 -24.20 8.77 -23.87
CA ASP A 174 -25.09 8.39 -22.78
C ASP A 174 -24.52 7.21 -21.96
N PRO A 175 -23.86 7.49 -20.85
CA PRO A 175 -23.28 6.45 -20.00
C PRO A 175 -24.37 5.55 -19.37
N THR A 176 -25.63 5.98 -19.31
CA THR A 176 -26.71 5.20 -18.67
C THR A 176 -26.98 3.89 -19.40
N VAL A 177 -26.80 3.85 -20.71
CA VAL A 177 -26.95 2.63 -21.53
C VAL A 177 -26.00 1.54 -21.07
N VAL A 178 -24.74 1.87 -20.76
CA VAL A 178 -23.74 0.91 -20.26
C VAL A 178 -23.90 0.67 -18.77
N LEU A 179 -24.17 1.71 -18.00
CA LEU A 179 -24.33 1.62 -16.56
C LEU A 179 -25.55 0.81 -16.14
N ASN A 180 -26.59 0.74 -16.96
CA ASN A 180 -27.78 -0.09 -16.73
C ASN A 180 -27.60 -1.59 -17.04
N GLN A 181 -26.49 -1.98 -17.66
CA GLN A 181 -26.19 -3.40 -17.93
C GLN A 181 -25.68 -4.10 -16.68
N ASN A 182 -26.43 -5.10 -16.20
CA ASN A 182 -26.10 -5.81 -14.95
C ASN A 182 -24.84 -6.68 -15.05
N GLN A 183 -24.45 -7.12 -16.27
CA GLN A 183 -23.24 -7.91 -16.51
C GLN A 183 -21.96 -7.07 -16.50
N ILE A 184 -22.04 -5.74 -16.51
CA ILE A 184 -20.87 -4.87 -16.46
C ILE A 184 -20.52 -4.56 -15.01
N THR A 185 -19.30 -4.87 -14.63
CA THR A 185 -18.73 -4.47 -13.33
C THR A 185 -18.45 -2.97 -13.32
N LYS A 186 -19.07 -2.26 -12.40
CA LYS A 186 -18.85 -0.81 -12.19
C LYS A 186 -17.85 -0.64 -11.05
N LEU A 187 -16.74 0.03 -11.33
CA LEU A 187 -15.75 0.39 -10.32
C LEU A 187 -16.07 1.77 -9.76
N VAL A 188 -15.99 1.91 -8.46
CA VAL A 188 -16.20 3.17 -7.75
C VAL A 188 -14.98 3.51 -6.91
N PHE A 189 -14.70 4.81 -6.76
CA PHE A 189 -13.53 5.29 -6.04
C PHE A 189 -13.55 4.92 -4.55
N ASN A 190 -14.71 4.98 -3.93
CA ASN A 190 -14.88 4.64 -2.51
C ASN A 190 -16.33 4.26 -2.20
N GLU A 191 -16.59 3.85 -0.96
CA GLU A 191 -17.91 3.44 -0.50
C GLU A 191 -18.97 4.55 -0.64
N ALA A 192 -18.61 5.78 -0.35
CA ALA A 192 -19.55 6.91 -0.49
C ALA A 192 -20.03 7.08 -1.93
N ALA A 193 -19.15 6.92 -2.93
CA ALA A 193 -19.53 6.96 -4.34
C ALA A 193 -20.47 5.79 -4.74
N SER A 194 -20.41 4.64 -4.05
CA SER A 194 -21.27 3.49 -4.34
C SER A 194 -22.75 3.75 -4.03
N TYR A 195 -23.07 4.65 -3.11
CA TYR A 195 -24.46 4.98 -2.76
C TYR A 195 -25.25 5.55 -3.95
N THR A 196 -24.60 6.26 -4.85
CA THR A 196 -25.23 6.76 -6.08
C THR A 196 -25.75 5.60 -6.94
N PHE A 197 -24.96 4.55 -7.09
CA PHE A 197 -25.34 3.37 -7.87
C PHE A 197 -26.43 2.56 -7.17
N HIS A 198 -26.40 2.46 -5.84
CA HIS A 198 -27.48 1.83 -5.08
C HIS A 198 -28.81 2.56 -5.24
N ALA A 199 -28.79 3.88 -5.15
CA ALA A 199 -30.01 4.68 -5.34
C ALA A 199 -30.59 4.52 -6.74
N MET A 200 -29.75 4.15 -7.73
CA MET A 200 -30.17 3.87 -9.10
C MET A 200 -30.42 2.37 -9.36
N ASN A 201 -30.37 1.52 -8.33
CA ASN A 201 -30.47 0.05 -8.44
C ASN A 201 -29.41 -0.59 -9.36
N TRP A 202 -28.23 0.00 -9.44
CA TRP A 202 -27.13 -0.56 -10.21
C TRP A 202 -26.28 -1.49 -9.37
N SER A 203 -25.76 -2.57 -9.97
CA SER A 203 -24.70 -3.37 -9.38
C SER A 203 -23.36 -2.66 -9.55
N TYR A 204 -22.44 -2.84 -8.58
CA TYR A 204 -21.09 -2.27 -8.62
C TYR A 204 -20.11 -3.20 -7.89
N SER A 205 -18.80 -2.97 -8.17
CA SER A 205 -17.69 -3.56 -7.41
C SER A 205 -16.86 -2.45 -6.77
N LYS A 206 -16.34 -2.74 -5.58
CA LYS A 206 -15.40 -1.89 -4.85
C LYS A 206 -13.97 -2.26 -5.19
#